data_82fb1c1ea63316da7932c197170a35f4
#
_entry.id   82fb1c1ea63316da7932c197170a35f4
#
_cell.length_a   1.000
_cell.length_b   1.000
_cell.length_c   1.000
_cell.angle_alpha   90.00
_cell.angle_beta   90.00
_cell.angle_gamma   90.00
#
_symmetry.space_group_name_H-M   'P 1'
#
loop_
_entity.id
_entity.type
_entity.pdbx_description
1 polymer ?
#
loop_
_entity_poly.entity_id
_entity_poly.type
_entity_poly.pdbx_seq_one_letter_code
_entity_poly.pdbx_strand_id
1 'polypeptide(L)'
;MSDDGRQPRRDSQRAKVYDGEQLVRGVFDRAAEFGHRTVDIYGSQVTLPVERRFASVESVQSYVDKVLALNWVRGQWARAGVPVRVRARAGSSAAHYEVAEAVLAVPLHTGVSAWALRELVVLHELAHHLAPTAGEAPHGPEFCTRYIELVDGVIGPEAALLIRATFGGCGVRFG
;
A
#
# COMPACT_ATOMS: atom_id res chain seq x y z
N MET A 1 -3.29 10.91 34.97
CA MET A 1 -2.96 10.68 33.52
C MET A 1 -3.80 9.51 33.05
N SER A 2 -4.87 9.82 32.39
CA SER A 2 -5.85 8.81 31.96
C SER A 2 -5.32 8.17 30.68
N ASP A 3 -4.91 6.93 30.79
CA ASP A 3 -4.70 6.03 29.66
C ASP A 3 -6.07 5.83 29.02
N ASP A 4 -6.33 6.53 27.91
CA ASP A 4 -7.57 6.39 27.14
C ASP A 4 -7.48 5.06 26.39
N GLY A 5 -7.85 3.99 27.10
CA GLY A 5 -7.89 2.62 26.61
C GLY A 5 -8.91 2.42 25.48
N ARG A 6 -8.77 3.16 24.38
CA ARG A 6 -9.51 2.91 23.16
C ARG A 6 -9.07 1.58 22.57
N GLN A 7 -9.91 0.56 22.79
CA GLN A 7 -9.75 -0.71 22.10
C GLN A 7 -9.65 -0.48 20.59
N PRO A 8 -8.73 -1.19 19.92
CA PRO A 8 -8.59 -1.08 18.47
C PRO A 8 -9.93 -1.37 17.82
N ARG A 9 -10.36 -0.50 16.90
CA ARG A 9 -11.60 -0.70 16.14
C ARG A 9 -11.51 -2.00 15.35
N ARG A 10 -12.62 -2.75 15.32
CA ARG A 10 -12.72 -4.01 14.58
C ARG A 10 -12.40 -3.80 13.11
N ASP A 11 -11.48 -4.59 12.57
CA ASP A 11 -11.08 -4.60 11.15
C ASP A 11 -12.13 -5.32 10.29
N SER A 12 -13.24 -4.65 10.02
CA SER A 12 -14.42 -5.23 9.39
C SER A 12 -14.36 -5.31 7.87
N GLN A 13 -13.40 -4.65 7.24
CA GLN A 13 -13.30 -4.66 5.77
C GLN A 13 -11.97 -5.22 5.23
N ARG A 14 -11.17 -5.83 6.09
CA ARG A 14 -9.87 -6.43 5.72
C ARG A 14 -9.95 -7.33 4.49
N ALA A 15 -10.89 -8.29 4.49
CA ALA A 15 -11.04 -9.23 3.37
C ALA A 15 -11.36 -8.49 2.07
N LYS A 16 -12.27 -7.53 2.10
CA LYS A 16 -12.65 -6.73 0.92
C LYS A 16 -11.48 -5.91 0.36
N VAL A 17 -10.65 -5.36 1.25
CA VAL A 17 -9.44 -4.61 0.86
C VAL A 17 -8.47 -5.54 0.15
N TYR A 18 -8.15 -6.70 0.72
CA TYR A 18 -7.25 -7.67 0.09
C TYR A 18 -7.80 -8.20 -1.23
N ASP A 19 -9.10 -8.48 -1.34
CA ASP A 19 -9.74 -8.89 -2.59
C ASP A 19 -9.60 -7.79 -3.66
N GLY A 20 -9.87 -6.54 -3.30
CA GLY A 20 -9.69 -5.40 -4.18
C GLY A 20 -8.25 -5.21 -4.64
N GLU A 21 -7.29 -5.30 -3.73
CA GLU A 21 -5.86 -5.21 -4.06
C GLU A 21 -5.40 -6.34 -4.97
N GLN A 22 -5.91 -7.55 -4.77
CA GLN A 22 -5.61 -8.69 -5.64
C GLN A 22 -6.10 -8.43 -7.07
N LEU A 23 -7.30 -7.88 -7.24
CA LEU A 23 -7.84 -7.50 -8.53
C LEU A 23 -6.99 -6.41 -9.20
N VAL A 24 -6.61 -5.38 -8.47
CA VAL A 24 -5.72 -4.31 -8.96
C VAL A 24 -4.38 -4.88 -9.43
N ARG A 25 -3.74 -5.72 -8.61
CA ARG A 25 -2.48 -6.38 -8.98
C ARG A 25 -2.63 -7.21 -10.26
N GLY A 26 -3.74 -7.93 -10.39
CA GLY A 26 -4.04 -8.70 -11.61
C GLY A 26 -4.15 -7.83 -12.87
N VAL A 27 -4.68 -6.61 -12.76
CA VAL A 27 -4.71 -5.67 -13.89
C VAL A 27 -3.31 -5.21 -14.27
N PHE A 28 -2.47 -4.83 -13.30
CA PHE A 28 -1.09 -4.44 -13.55
C PHE A 28 -0.25 -5.60 -14.11
N ASP A 29 -0.45 -6.81 -13.63
CA ASP A 29 0.27 -8.00 -14.10
C ASP A 29 -0.07 -8.30 -15.58
N ARG A 30 -1.34 -8.25 -15.94
CA ARG A 30 -1.77 -8.40 -17.35
C ARG A 30 -1.21 -7.29 -18.23
N ALA A 31 -1.23 -6.06 -17.75
CA ALA A 31 -0.67 -4.93 -18.49
C ALA A 31 0.83 -5.10 -18.76
N ALA A 32 1.58 -5.61 -17.77
CA ALA A 32 3.00 -5.90 -17.91
C ALA A 32 3.27 -7.09 -18.85
N GLU A 33 2.49 -8.16 -18.74
CA GLU A 33 2.64 -9.38 -19.54
C GLU A 33 2.38 -9.14 -21.01
N PHE A 34 1.31 -8.42 -21.34
CA PHE A 34 0.90 -8.19 -22.73
C PHE A 34 1.43 -6.88 -23.33
N GLY A 35 2.14 -6.06 -22.56
CA GLY A 35 2.65 -4.77 -23.02
C GLY A 35 1.55 -3.73 -23.32
N HIS A 36 0.30 -4.02 -22.94
CA HIS A 36 -0.86 -3.17 -23.17
C HIS A 36 -1.39 -2.60 -21.86
N ARG A 37 -1.12 -1.33 -21.62
CA ARG A 37 -1.44 -0.68 -20.33
C ARG A 37 -2.70 0.17 -20.35
N THR A 38 -3.39 0.24 -21.48
CA THR A 38 -4.68 0.96 -21.53
C THR A 38 -5.79 0.04 -21.06
N VAL A 39 -6.54 0.49 -20.07
CA VAL A 39 -7.66 -0.22 -19.46
C VAL A 39 -8.91 0.65 -19.49
N ASP A 40 -10.08 0.01 -19.56
CA ASP A 40 -11.35 0.72 -19.41
C ASP A 40 -11.71 0.81 -17.91
N ILE A 41 -11.97 2.03 -17.44
CA ILE A 41 -12.46 2.29 -16.09
C ILE A 41 -13.71 3.14 -16.22
N TYR A 42 -14.87 2.55 -16.00
CA TYR A 42 -16.18 3.20 -16.14
C TYR A 42 -16.39 3.91 -17.49
N GLY A 43 -15.96 3.27 -18.59
CA GLY A 43 -16.09 3.83 -19.94
C GLY A 43 -14.98 4.82 -20.33
N SER A 44 -14.03 5.06 -19.46
CA SER A 44 -12.84 5.88 -19.74
C SER A 44 -11.63 5.03 -20.05
N GLN A 45 -10.95 5.32 -21.15
CA GLN A 45 -9.68 4.67 -21.50
C GLN A 45 -8.56 5.32 -20.70
N VAL A 46 -7.95 4.54 -19.82
CA VAL A 46 -6.92 4.98 -18.88
C VAL A 46 -5.63 4.22 -19.12
N THR A 47 -4.52 4.93 -19.30
CA THR A 47 -3.20 4.29 -19.46
C THR A 47 -2.52 4.18 -18.09
N LEU A 48 -2.35 2.95 -17.62
CA LEU A 48 -1.70 2.67 -16.34
C LEU A 48 -0.19 2.98 -16.40
N PRO A 49 0.37 3.58 -15.34
CA PRO A 49 1.81 3.72 -15.20
C PRO A 49 2.48 2.36 -15.00
N VAL A 50 3.80 2.31 -15.12
CA VAL A 50 4.59 1.12 -14.78
C VAL A 50 4.73 1.04 -13.26
N GLU A 51 4.31 -0.07 -12.68
CA GLU A 51 4.55 -0.36 -11.27
C GLU A 51 6.00 -0.84 -11.07
N ARG A 52 6.69 -0.28 -10.07
CA ARG A 52 8.05 -0.71 -9.72
C ARG A 52 8.04 -2.08 -9.05
N ARG A 53 9.08 -2.85 -9.36
CA ARG A 53 9.41 -4.12 -8.70
C ARG A 53 10.79 -3.99 -8.07
N PHE A 54 10.96 -4.62 -6.90
CA PHE A 54 12.19 -4.54 -6.13
C PHE A 54 12.91 -5.88 -6.12
N ALA A 55 14.24 -5.84 -6.24
CA ALA A 55 15.07 -7.04 -6.29
C ALA A 55 15.69 -7.39 -4.93
N SER A 56 15.69 -6.47 -3.96
CA SER A 56 16.38 -6.64 -2.68
C SER A 56 15.76 -5.80 -1.57
N VAL A 57 16.10 -6.13 -0.31
CA VAL A 57 15.75 -5.32 0.88
C VAL A 57 16.29 -3.91 0.75
N GLU A 58 17.50 -3.75 0.25
CA GLU A 58 18.17 -2.45 0.09
C GLU A 58 17.42 -1.56 -0.90
N SER A 59 16.90 -2.15 -1.98
CA SER A 59 16.10 -1.39 -2.96
C SER A 59 14.76 -0.95 -2.37
N VAL A 60 14.12 -1.78 -1.55
CA VAL A 60 12.90 -1.40 -0.82
C VAL A 60 13.22 -0.33 0.22
N GLN A 61 14.30 -0.45 0.99
CA GLN A 61 14.72 0.56 1.97
C GLN A 61 14.93 1.91 1.30
N SER A 62 15.70 1.94 0.21
CA SER A 62 15.96 3.18 -0.54
C SER A 62 14.66 3.82 -1.06
N TYR A 63 13.71 3.01 -1.50
CA TYR A 63 12.40 3.49 -1.95
C TYR A 63 11.58 4.07 -0.81
N VAL A 64 11.49 3.35 0.32
CA VAL A 64 10.78 3.80 1.53
C VAL A 64 11.32 5.13 2.03
N ASP A 65 12.65 5.27 2.13
CA ASP A 65 13.31 6.50 2.56
C ASP A 65 12.96 7.68 1.65
N LYS A 66 12.93 7.45 0.34
CA LYS A 66 12.58 8.48 -0.65
C LYS A 66 11.11 8.89 -0.55
N VAL A 67 10.19 7.95 -0.38
CA VAL A 67 8.76 8.26 -0.21
C VAL A 67 8.53 9.07 1.06
N LEU A 68 9.10 8.65 2.19
CA LEU A 68 8.98 9.36 3.46
C LEU A 68 9.67 10.74 3.46
N ALA A 69 10.64 10.97 2.56
CA ALA A 69 11.30 12.26 2.39
C ALA A 69 10.53 13.26 1.52
N LEU A 70 9.48 12.84 0.81
CA LEU A 70 8.68 13.73 -0.02
C LEU A 70 8.03 14.83 0.83
N ASN A 71 8.15 16.08 0.41
CA ASN A 71 7.64 17.23 1.15
C ASN A 71 6.13 17.13 1.43
N TRP A 72 5.36 16.69 0.45
CA TRP A 72 3.91 16.57 0.61
C TRP A 72 3.54 15.43 1.59
N VAL A 73 4.28 14.31 1.60
CA VAL A 73 4.09 13.21 2.57
C VAL A 73 4.38 13.68 3.98
N ARG A 74 5.48 14.41 4.18
CA ARG A 74 5.84 15.01 5.47
C ARG A 74 4.86 16.08 5.93
N GLY A 75 4.31 16.83 5.00
CA GLY A 75 3.31 17.86 5.30
C GLY A 75 1.95 17.29 5.68
N GLN A 76 1.62 16.10 5.17
CA GLN A 76 0.31 15.49 5.36
C GLN A 76 0.25 14.55 6.57
N TRP A 77 1.33 13.80 6.84
CA TRP A 77 1.37 12.79 7.90
C TRP A 77 2.57 12.98 8.83
N ALA A 78 2.29 13.28 10.08
CA ALA A 78 3.34 13.53 11.08
C ALA A 78 4.32 12.34 11.25
N ARG A 79 3.81 11.11 11.11
CA ARG A 79 4.65 9.91 11.21
C ARG A 79 5.63 9.71 10.05
N ALA A 80 5.54 10.48 8.98
CA ALA A 80 6.56 10.48 7.92
C ALA A 80 7.95 10.91 8.43
N GLY A 81 8.02 11.62 9.57
CA GLY A 81 9.27 11.95 10.24
C GLY A 81 9.91 10.81 11.02
N VAL A 82 9.19 9.68 11.23
CA VAL A 82 9.71 8.49 11.90
C VAL A 82 10.34 7.55 10.89
N PRO A 83 11.63 7.21 11.02
CA PRO A 83 12.29 6.30 10.09
C PRO A 83 11.67 4.89 10.12
N VAL A 84 11.58 4.25 8.96
CA VAL A 84 11.17 2.86 8.82
C VAL A 84 12.37 2.01 8.46
N ARG A 85 12.60 0.94 9.20
CA ARG A 85 13.61 -0.06 8.87
C ARG A 85 12.98 -1.19 8.06
N VAL A 86 13.54 -1.48 6.90
CA VAL A 86 13.15 -2.64 6.09
C VAL A 86 14.03 -3.83 6.44
N ARG A 87 13.43 -5.00 6.64
CA ARG A 87 14.15 -6.25 6.90
C ARG A 87 13.61 -7.40 6.09
N ALA A 88 14.45 -8.39 5.85
CA ALA A 88 14.01 -9.66 5.31
C ALA A 88 13.11 -10.40 6.32
N ARG A 89 12.17 -11.15 5.79
CA ARG A 89 11.29 -12.04 6.54
C ARG A 89 11.48 -13.47 6.05
N ALA A 90 11.68 -14.40 6.97
CA ALA A 90 11.72 -15.82 6.64
C ALA A 90 10.31 -16.35 6.31
N GLY A 91 10.22 -17.27 5.33
CA GLY A 91 8.95 -17.90 4.93
C GLY A 91 8.28 -17.24 3.72
N SER A 92 7.17 -17.83 3.28
CA SER A 92 6.43 -17.47 2.06
C SER A 92 5.28 -16.50 2.27
N SER A 93 5.18 -15.89 3.43
CA SER A 93 4.06 -15.03 3.76
C SER A 93 4.23 -13.61 3.20
N ALA A 94 3.15 -12.87 3.22
CA ALA A 94 3.07 -11.47 2.81
C ALA A 94 4.05 -10.56 3.54
N ALA A 95 4.36 -9.41 2.96
CA ALA A 95 4.94 -8.29 3.68
C ALA A 95 4.00 -7.86 4.82
N HIS A 96 4.56 -7.30 5.89
CA HIS A 96 3.76 -6.67 6.93
C HIS A 96 4.55 -5.57 7.65
N TYR A 97 3.81 -4.62 8.22
CA TYR A 97 4.36 -3.54 9.01
C TYR A 97 4.23 -3.84 10.52
N GLU A 98 5.35 -3.74 11.23
CA GLU A 98 5.45 -3.92 12.68
C GLU A 98 5.37 -2.54 13.36
N VAL A 99 4.21 -2.22 13.90
CA VAL A 99 3.87 -0.87 14.40
C VAL A 99 4.79 -0.42 15.54
N ALA A 100 5.05 -1.31 16.51
CA ALA A 100 5.83 -0.98 17.70
C ALA A 100 7.28 -0.59 17.40
N GLU A 101 7.86 -1.18 16.36
CA GLU A 101 9.28 -1.03 16.03
C GLU A 101 9.53 -0.20 14.77
N ALA A 102 8.47 0.24 14.08
CA ALA A 102 8.54 0.89 12.77
C ALA A 102 9.35 0.07 11.75
N VAL A 103 9.02 -1.22 11.64
CA VAL A 103 9.70 -2.16 10.76
C VAL A 103 8.78 -2.65 9.67
N LEU A 104 9.25 -2.59 8.43
CA LEU A 104 8.64 -3.24 7.27
C LEU A 104 9.34 -4.56 7.00
N ALA A 105 8.67 -5.67 7.28
CA ALA A 105 9.18 -7.01 7.02
C ALA A 105 8.72 -7.49 5.65
N VAL A 106 9.67 -7.81 4.76
CA VAL A 106 9.40 -8.25 3.39
C VAL A 106 9.93 -9.67 3.16
N PRO A 107 9.11 -10.57 2.59
CA PRO A 107 9.56 -11.90 2.22
C PRO A 107 10.47 -11.80 0.98
N LEU A 108 11.68 -12.35 1.09
CA LEU A 108 12.60 -12.49 -0.04
C LEU A 108 12.37 -13.85 -0.68
N HIS A 109 11.56 -13.92 -1.72
CA HIS A 109 11.44 -15.10 -2.55
C HIS A 109 12.04 -14.85 -3.93
N THR A 110 13.03 -15.66 -4.23
CA THR A 110 13.54 -15.87 -5.58
C THR A 110 12.60 -16.85 -6.30
N GLY A 111 11.60 -16.36 -7.01
CA GLY A 111 10.69 -17.21 -7.76
C GLY A 111 9.45 -16.44 -8.24
N VAL A 112 8.55 -17.13 -8.89
CA VAL A 112 7.30 -16.61 -9.50
C VAL A 112 6.39 -15.84 -8.50
N SER A 113 6.71 -15.88 -7.22
CA SER A 113 5.93 -15.30 -6.12
C SER A 113 6.50 -14.02 -5.52
N ALA A 114 7.34 -13.27 -6.22
CA ALA A 114 7.88 -11.99 -5.72
C ALA A 114 6.83 -10.86 -5.64
N TRP A 115 5.54 -11.22 -5.44
CA TRP A 115 4.45 -10.26 -5.36
C TRP A 115 4.58 -9.27 -4.21
N ALA A 116 5.25 -9.65 -3.13
CA ALA A 116 5.46 -8.79 -1.97
C ALA A 116 6.56 -7.73 -2.18
N LEU A 117 7.39 -7.89 -3.22
CA LEU A 117 8.43 -6.93 -3.60
C LEU A 117 7.95 -5.99 -4.72
N ARG A 118 6.73 -5.52 -4.60
CA ARG A 118 6.11 -4.60 -5.56
C ARG A 118 5.66 -3.31 -4.90
N GLU A 119 5.66 -2.26 -5.66
CA GLU A 119 5.40 -0.89 -5.20
C GLU A 119 4.06 -0.76 -4.48
N LEU A 120 2.99 -1.34 -5.03
CA LEU A 120 1.67 -1.31 -4.41
C LEU A 120 1.64 -1.95 -3.01
N VAL A 121 2.38 -3.04 -2.80
CA VAL A 121 2.47 -3.69 -1.49
C VAL A 121 3.29 -2.85 -0.52
N VAL A 122 4.41 -2.29 -0.95
CA VAL A 122 5.23 -1.41 -0.10
C VAL A 122 4.44 -0.16 0.32
N LEU A 123 3.67 0.44 -0.58
CA LEU A 123 2.82 1.59 -0.24
C LEU A 123 1.67 1.22 0.70
N HIS A 124 1.11 -0.01 0.60
CA HIS A 124 0.14 -0.52 1.58
C HIS A 124 0.74 -0.54 3.00
N GLU A 125 1.93 -1.09 3.15
CA GLU A 125 2.61 -1.15 4.45
C GLU A 125 3.02 0.25 4.96
N LEU A 126 3.41 1.16 4.06
CA LEU A 126 3.64 2.55 4.43
C LEU A 126 2.36 3.28 4.85
N ALA A 127 1.21 2.93 4.29
CA ALA A 127 -0.07 3.47 4.75
C ALA A 127 -0.38 3.06 6.20
N HIS A 128 0.05 1.87 6.65
CA HIS A 128 0.02 1.49 8.07
C HIS A 128 0.98 2.33 8.90
N HIS A 129 2.22 2.54 8.42
CA HIS A 129 3.21 3.36 9.12
C HIS A 129 2.73 4.80 9.34
N LEU A 130 2.10 5.40 8.35
CA LEU A 130 1.65 6.78 8.39
C LEU A 130 0.37 7.01 9.19
N ALA A 131 -0.26 5.94 9.69
CA ALA A 131 -1.42 6.05 10.56
C ALA A 131 -1.08 6.77 11.87
N PRO A 132 -1.99 7.58 12.44
CA PRO A 132 -1.85 8.05 13.81
C PRO A 132 -1.78 6.85 14.78
N THR A 133 -1.13 7.05 15.93
CA THR A 133 -0.79 5.97 16.87
C THR A 133 -1.97 5.31 17.57
N ALA A 134 -3.20 5.81 17.41
CA ALA A 134 -4.39 5.22 18.05
C ALA A 134 -5.68 5.53 17.30
N GLY A 135 -6.64 4.63 17.39
CA GLY A 135 -8.06 4.91 17.11
C GLY A 135 -8.57 4.49 15.72
N GLU A 136 -7.75 4.10 14.78
CA GLU A 136 -8.17 3.61 13.46
C GLU A 136 -8.27 2.08 13.43
N ALA A 137 -9.22 1.55 12.61
CA ALA A 137 -9.19 0.15 12.24
C ALA A 137 -8.05 -0.08 11.23
N PRO A 138 -7.29 -1.19 11.30
CA PRO A 138 -6.14 -1.41 10.43
C PRO A 138 -6.43 -1.25 8.93
N HIS A 139 -7.58 -1.73 8.45
CA HIS A 139 -8.02 -1.54 7.06
C HIS A 139 -9.34 -0.76 7.00
N GLY A 140 -9.53 0.20 7.91
CA GLY A 140 -10.69 1.08 7.94
C GLY A 140 -10.69 2.11 6.79
N PRO A 141 -11.76 2.93 6.72
CA PRO A 141 -11.86 3.97 5.69
C PRO A 141 -10.66 4.92 5.67
N GLU A 142 -10.15 5.27 6.84
CA GLU A 142 -9.00 6.16 7.01
C GLU A 142 -7.72 5.56 6.40
N PHE A 143 -7.48 4.27 6.63
CA PHE A 143 -6.39 3.53 6.00
C PHE A 143 -6.54 3.52 4.48
N CYS A 144 -7.72 3.16 3.98
CA CYS A 144 -7.98 3.07 2.54
C CYS A 144 -7.77 4.41 1.84
N THR A 145 -8.24 5.50 2.45
CA THR A 145 -8.03 6.86 1.94
C THR A 145 -6.54 7.17 1.87
N ARG A 146 -5.80 6.96 2.94
CA ARG A 146 -4.35 7.19 3.01
C ARG A 146 -3.58 6.36 1.98
N TYR A 147 -3.93 5.09 1.80
CA TYR A 147 -3.33 4.22 0.80
C TYR A 147 -3.58 4.75 -0.62
N ILE A 148 -4.82 5.14 -0.94
CA ILE A 148 -5.17 5.72 -2.24
C ILE A 148 -4.41 7.03 -2.48
N GLU A 149 -4.32 7.90 -1.49
CA GLU A 149 -3.57 9.17 -1.58
C GLU A 149 -2.07 8.94 -1.80
N LEU A 150 -1.47 7.94 -1.12
CA LEU A 150 -0.08 7.56 -1.37
C LEU A 150 0.12 7.08 -2.81
N VAL A 151 -0.75 6.22 -3.30
CA VAL A 151 -0.68 5.72 -4.68
C VAL A 151 -0.85 6.85 -5.68
N ASP A 152 -1.79 7.76 -5.44
CA ASP A 152 -2.03 8.94 -6.29
C ASP A 152 -0.77 9.80 -6.43
N GLY A 153 -0.16 10.16 -5.32
CA GLY A 153 1.00 11.05 -5.31
C GLY A 153 2.33 10.39 -5.67
N VAL A 154 2.46 9.08 -5.54
CA VAL A 154 3.74 8.35 -5.75
C VAL A 154 3.76 7.62 -7.09
N ILE A 155 2.69 6.92 -7.44
CA ILE A 155 2.58 6.15 -8.70
C ILE A 155 1.88 7.00 -9.77
N GLY A 156 0.74 7.58 -9.44
CA GLY A 156 -0.02 8.43 -10.34
C GLY A 156 -1.53 8.29 -10.19
N PRO A 157 -2.29 9.30 -10.68
CA PRO A 157 -3.74 9.35 -10.54
C PRO A 157 -4.47 8.21 -11.25
N GLU A 158 -3.91 7.65 -12.31
CA GLU A 158 -4.50 6.53 -13.04
C GLU A 158 -4.50 5.25 -12.19
N ALA A 159 -3.42 5.00 -11.46
CA ALA A 159 -3.33 3.89 -10.51
C ALA A 159 -4.32 4.08 -9.35
N ALA A 160 -4.40 5.29 -8.81
CA ALA A 160 -5.35 5.62 -7.75
C ALA A 160 -6.81 5.49 -8.21
N LEU A 161 -7.11 5.89 -9.44
CA LEU A 161 -8.44 5.72 -10.04
C LEU A 161 -8.82 4.24 -10.13
N LEU A 162 -7.90 3.38 -10.58
CA LEU A 162 -8.12 1.93 -10.64
C LEU A 162 -8.41 1.37 -9.25
N ILE A 163 -7.67 1.79 -8.23
CA ILE A 163 -7.91 1.34 -6.85
C ILE A 163 -9.28 1.80 -6.36
N ARG A 164 -9.64 3.07 -6.56
CA ARG A 164 -10.96 3.60 -6.16
C ARG A 164 -12.10 2.83 -6.81
N ALA A 165 -12.00 2.58 -8.12
CA ALA A 165 -13.02 1.84 -8.86
C ALA A 165 -13.15 0.40 -8.34
N THR A 166 -12.02 -0.28 -8.12
CA THR A 166 -11.99 -1.67 -7.67
C THR A 166 -12.46 -1.79 -6.23
N PHE A 167 -12.00 -0.92 -5.33
CA PHE A 167 -12.43 -0.89 -3.94
C PHE A 167 -13.93 -0.62 -3.83
N GLY A 168 -14.46 0.34 -4.61
CA GLY A 168 -15.89 0.60 -4.67
C GLY A 168 -16.68 -0.63 -5.11
N GLY A 169 -16.20 -1.34 -6.15
CA GLY A 169 -16.79 -2.60 -6.62
C GLY A 169 -16.75 -3.73 -5.58
N CYS A 170 -15.75 -3.77 -4.71
CA CYS A 170 -15.63 -4.72 -3.61
C CYS A 170 -16.40 -4.29 -2.33
N GLY A 171 -17.05 -3.12 -2.35
CA GLY A 171 -17.75 -2.58 -1.19
C GLY A 171 -16.83 -2.15 -0.06
N VAL A 172 -15.61 -1.71 -0.38
CA VAL A 172 -14.68 -1.07 0.55
C VAL A 172 -15.11 0.39 0.74
N ARG A 173 -15.16 0.84 1.98
CA ARG A 173 -15.44 2.24 2.33
C ARG A 173 -14.13 3.01 2.44
N PHE A 174 -14.09 4.17 1.82
CA PHE A 174 -13.04 5.18 1.88
C PHE A 174 -13.66 6.55 1.59
N GLY A 175 -12.99 7.66 1.89
CA GLY A 175 -13.50 9.00 1.63
C GLY A 175 -12.81 10.03 2.46
#